data_65d41db4790c26efe310509a624b8943
#
_entry.id   65d41db4790c26efe310509a624b8943
#
_cell.length_a   1.000
_cell.length_b   1.000
_cell.length_c   1.000
_cell.angle_alpha   90.00
_cell.angle_beta   90.00
_cell.angle_gamma   90.00
#
_symmetry.space_group_name_H-M   'P 1'
#
loop_
_entity.id
_entity.type
_entity.pdbx_description
1 polymer ?
#
loop_
_entity_poly.entity_id
_entity_poly.type
_entity_poly.pdbx_seq_one_letter_code
_entity_poly.pdbx_strand_id
1 'polypeptide(L)'
;MILIAGKAGAGKTTLANVIASEVFKCGMVPVLLSFAGSLKKEAESRGYGKTDNPEKYREYCQEQGALMRSHNPDHWVDLLANEVSNETDKEATSLDAGNKFWERCIIIDDCRYSNEIGYGVKNNSILLFLSPGKRSLPAATWRAHESEELAHAIECNEENLQDLFHHIIYNDKDEKSLRKRVKTLIPIWCGLTACTDLKNDSCTCAVCTARREGTFPSTGEIITDLMDLMGEDWSDDEET
;
A
#
# COMPACT_ATOMS: atom_id res chain seq x y z
N MET A 1 1.38 -6.34 8.03
CA MET A 1 0.64 -5.78 6.88
C MET A 1 1.63 -5.24 5.85
N ILE A 2 1.31 -5.30 4.56
CA ILE A 2 2.16 -4.83 3.43
C ILE A 2 1.31 -3.87 2.59
N LEU A 3 1.78 -2.66 2.36
CA LEU A 3 1.15 -1.67 1.48
C LEU A 3 1.98 -1.47 0.21
N ILE A 4 1.32 -1.41 -0.94
CA ILE A 4 1.95 -1.25 -2.24
C ILE A 4 1.45 0.05 -2.88
N ALA A 5 2.34 1.03 -3.00
CA ALA A 5 2.13 2.25 -3.74
C ALA A 5 2.76 2.20 -5.14
N GLY A 6 2.41 3.11 -6.00
CA GLY A 6 2.97 3.24 -7.35
C GLY A 6 1.92 3.63 -8.39
N LYS A 7 2.37 4.08 -9.54
CA LYS A 7 1.52 4.58 -10.64
C LYS A 7 0.52 3.54 -11.13
N ALA A 8 -0.58 4.03 -11.69
CA ALA A 8 -1.54 3.17 -12.37
C ALA A 8 -0.87 2.46 -13.56
N GLY A 9 -1.11 1.15 -13.68
CA GLY A 9 -0.48 0.32 -14.70
C GLY A 9 0.96 -0.14 -14.38
N ALA A 10 1.55 0.25 -13.25
CA ALA A 10 2.86 -0.23 -12.84
C ALA A 10 2.89 -1.74 -12.53
N GLY A 11 1.73 -2.36 -12.27
CA GLY A 11 1.62 -3.80 -11.97
C GLY A 11 1.44 -4.10 -10.49
N LYS A 12 0.87 -3.17 -9.70
CA LYS A 12 0.64 -3.36 -8.25
C LYS A 12 -0.15 -4.62 -7.92
N THR A 13 -1.25 -4.87 -8.64
CA THR A 13 -2.04 -6.09 -8.44
C THR A 13 -1.26 -7.36 -8.78
N THR A 14 -0.42 -7.33 -9.82
CA THR A 14 0.49 -8.44 -10.14
C THR A 14 1.47 -8.68 -8.99
N LEU A 15 2.09 -7.60 -8.47
CA LEU A 15 2.99 -7.68 -7.32
C LEU A 15 2.28 -8.25 -6.10
N ALA A 16 1.07 -7.77 -5.78
CA ALA A 16 0.27 -8.25 -4.65
C ALA A 16 -0.02 -9.77 -4.76
N ASN A 17 -0.38 -10.23 -5.95
CA ASN A 17 -0.61 -11.66 -6.20
C ASN A 17 0.67 -12.51 -6.08
N VAL A 18 1.80 -11.97 -6.53
CA VAL A 18 3.12 -12.62 -6.36
C VAL A 18 3.46 -12.71 -4.86
N ILE A 19 3.30 -11.62 -4.12
CA ILE A 19 3.51 -11.61 -2.66
C ILE A 19 2.59 -12.64 -1.98
N ALA A 20 1.30 -12.61 -2.28
CA ALA A 20 0.32 -13.54 -1.72
C ALA A 20 0.72 -15.01 -1.95
N SER A 21 1.15 -15.34 -3.17
CA SER A 21 1.63 -16.69 -3.51
C SER A 21 2.86 -17.11 -2.70
N GLU A 22 3.82 -16.23 -2.48
CA GLU A 22 5.03 -16.56 -1.71
C GLU A 22 4.75 -16.58 -0.21
N VAL A 23 3.92 -15.67 0.32
CA VAL A 23 3.42 -15.67 1.71
C VAL A 23 2.72 -16.98 2.04
N PHE A 24 1.83 -17.46 1.15
CA PHE A 24 1.15 -18.75 1.32
C PHE A 24 2.13 -19.92 1.41
N LYS A 25 3.20 -19.94 0.61
CA LYS A 25 4.25 -20.96 0.67
C LYS A 25 5.01 -20.94 2.00
N CYS A 26 5.05 -19.81 2.66
CA CYS A 26 5.65 -19.67 3.99
C CYS A 26 4.69 -20.10 5.12
N GLY A 27 3.50 -20.60 4.81
CA GLY A 27 2.55 -21.09 5.79
C GLY A 27 1.67 -20.00 6.41
N MET A 28 1.56 -18.82 5.77
CA MET A 28 0.68 -17.75 6.18
C MET A 28 -0.54 -17.64 5.27
N VAL A 29 -1.63 -17.09 5.74
CA VAL A 29 -2.84 -16.82 4.94
C VAL A 29 -2.77 -15.42 4.34
N PRO A 30 -2.57 -15.26 3.03
CA PRO A 30 -2.60 -13.95 2.41
C PRO A 30 -4.04 -13.42 2.34
N VAL A 31 -4.23 -12.16 2.74
CA VAL A 31 -5.50 -11.43 2.64
C VAL A 31 -5.26 -10.21 1.77
N LEU A 32 -5.89 -10.18 0.59
CA LEU A 32 -5.79 -9.07 -0.35
C LEU A 32 -6.91 -8.08 -0.07
N LEU A 33 -6.55 -6.85 0.29
CA LEU A 33 -7.45 -5.74 0.53
C LEU A 33 -7.08 -4.54 -0.36
N SER A 34 -7.96 -3.55 -0.41
CA SER A 34 -7.73 -2.35 -1.19
C SER A 34 -8.53 -1.18 -0.61
N PHE A 35 -7.94 0.03 -0.55
CA PHE A 35 -8.61 1.24 -0.04
C PHE A 35 -9.93 1.49 -0.77
N ALA A 36 -9.93 1.38 -2.08
CA ALA A 36 -11.13 1.53 -2.90
C ALA A 36 -11.85 0.19 -3.18
N GLY A 37 -11.74 -0.81 -2.30
CA GLY A 37 -12.30 -2.14 -2.51
C GLY A 37 -13.82 -2.15 -2.66
N SER A 38 -14.53 -1.45 -1.78
CA SER A 38 -15.99 -1.28 -1.82
C SER A 38 -16.44 -0.53 -3.08
N LEU A 39 -15.73 0.53 -3.46
CA LEU A 39 -15.99 1.31 -4.66
C LEU A 39 -15.83 0.48 -5.93
N LYS A 40 -14.80 -0.34 -6.00
CA LYS A 40 -14.55 -1.25 -7.13
C LYS A 40 -15.68 -2.27 -7.27
N LYS A 41 -16.13 -2.85 -6.15
CA LYS A 41 -17.29 -3.77 -6.11
C LYS A 41 -18.58 -3.07 -6.55
N GLU A 42 -18.78 -1.83 -6.14
CA GLU A 42 -19.94 -1.05 -6.55
C GLU A 42 -19.93 -0.77 -8.07
N ALA A 43 -18.80 -0.33 -8.63
CA ALA A 43 -18.66 -0.12 -10.06
C ALA A 43 -19.00 -1.40 -10.85
N GLU A 44 -18.50 -2.54 -10.43
CA GLU A 44 -18.79 -3.84 -11.06
C GLU A 44 -20.28 -4.20 -10.95
N SER A 45 -20.92 -3.96 -9.80
CA SER A 45 -22.36 -4.21 -9.62
C SER A 45 -23.26 -3.34 -10.52
N ARG A 46 -22.74 -2.18 -10.94
CA ARG A 46 -23.42 -1.28 -11.90
C ARG A 46 -23.13 -1.64 -13.37
N GLY A 47 -22.40 -2.73 -13.62
CA GLY A 47 -22.04 -3.17 -14.96
C GLY A 47 -20.84 -2.43 -15.57
N TYR A 48 -20.08 -1.70 -14.75
CA TYR A 48 -18.83 -1.07 -15.18
C TYR A 48 -17.66 -2.01 -14.83
N GLY A 49 -17.61 -3.18 -15.49
CA GLY A 49 -16.53 -4.14 -15.28
C GLY A 49 -15.18 -3.60 -15.78
N LYS A 50 -14.12 -3.82 -15.01
CA LYS A 50 -12.75 -3.37 -15.36
C LYS A 50 -12.27 -3.94 -16.69
N THR A 51 -12.73 -5.14 -17.06
CA THR A 51 -12.41 -5.84 -18.32
C THR A 51 -13.31 -5.44 -19.45
N ASP A 52 -14.61 -5.26 -19.18
CA ASP A 52 -15.63 -5.09 -20.19
C ASP A 52 -15.80 -3.62 -20.59
N ASN A 53 -15.64 -2.71 -19.66
CA ASN A 53 -15.75 -1.28 -19.87
C ASN A 53 -14.71 -0.48 -19.06
N PRO A 54 -13.42 -0.61 -19.38
CA PRO A 54 -12.33 -0.08 -18.55
C PRO A 54 -12.35 1.45 -18.41
N GLU A 55 -12.86 2.17 -19.41
CA GLU A 55 -12.94 3.64 -19.36
C GLU A 55 -14.02 4.09 -18.36
N LYS A 56 -15.25 3.60 -18.51
CA LYS A 56 -16.35 3.92 -17.58
C LYS A 56 -16.07 3.43 -16.15
N TYR A 57 -15.42 2.27 -16.01
CA TYR A 57 -14.99 1.79 -14.71
C TYR A 57 -14.07 2.79 -14.01
N ARG A 58 -13.07 3.32 -14.74
CA ARG A 58 -12.13 4.29 -14.18
C ARG A 58 -12.77 5.64 -13.90
N GLU A 59 -13.55 6.16 -14.84
CA GLU A 59 -14.30 7.40 -14.70
C GLU A 59 -15.17 7.35 -13.43
N TYR A 60 -15.98 6.30 -13.30
CA TYR A 60 -16.81 6.08 -12.12
C TYR A 60 -15.99 6.03 -10.83
N CYS A 61 -14.90 5.25 -10.81
CA CYS A 61 -14.06 5.13 -9.61
C CYS A 61 -13.37 6.45 -9.26
N GLN A 62 -12.96 7.26 -10.23
CA GLN A 62 -12.35 8.56 -9.99
C GLN A 62 -13.38 9.57 -9.46
N GLU A 63 -14.54 9.69 -10.11
CA GLU A 63 -15.61 10.62 -9.72
C GLU A 63 -16.14 10.30 -8.31
N GLN A 64 -16.54 9.06 -8.07
CA GLN A 64 -17.07 8.66 -6.77
C GLN A 64 -15.99 8.67 -5.68
N GLY A 65 -14.76 8.30 -6.04
CA GLY A 65 -13.63 8.37 -5.13
C GLY A 65 -13.35 9.79 -4.66
N ALA A 66 -13.31 10.76 -5.57
CA ALA A 66 -13.14 12.17 -5.26
C ALA A 66 -14.33 12.74 -4.48
N LEU A 67 -15.56 12.41 -4.89
CA LEU A 67 -16.77 12.86 -4.18
C LEU A 67 -16.77 12.44 -2.70
N MET A 68 -16.43 11.20 -2.41
CA MET A 68 -16.40 10.72 -1.03
C MET A 68 -15.30 11.38 -0.21
N ARG A 69 -14.10 11.60 -0.80
CA ARG A 69 -13.01 12.32 -0.13
C ARG A 69 -13.35 13.78 0.13
N SER A 70 -14.10 14.45 -0.74
CA SER A 70 -14.53 15.83 -0.50
C SER A 70 -15.44 16.00 0.73
N HIS A 71 -16.12 14.94 1.16
CA HIS A 71 -16.94 14.94 2.37
C HIS A 71 -16.16 14.44 3.60
N ASN A 72 -15.29 13.45 3.41
CA ASN A 72 -14.41 12.90 4.44
C ASN A 72 -13.13 12.42 3.75
N PRO A 73 -12.01 13.14 3.90
CA PRO A 73 -10.71 12.74 3.31
C PRO A 73 -10.30 11.32 3.65
N ASP A 74 -10.57 10.86 4.88
CA ASP A 74 -10.22 9.54 5.37
C ASP A 74 -11.27 8.45 5.08
N HIS A 75 -12.32 8.75 4.32
CA HIS A 75 -13.42 7.82 4.04
C HIS A 75 -12.93 6.42 3.63
N TRP A 76 -12.00 6.33 2.71
CA TRP A 76 -11.49 5.05 2.22
C TRP A 76 -10.52 4.39 3.20
N VAL A 77 -9.80 5.18 3.99
CA VAL A 77 -8.95 4.69 5.08
C VAL A 77 -9.80 4.07 6.18
N ASP A 78 -10.90 4.74 6.58
CA ASP A 78 -11.82 4.25 7.61
C ASP A 78 -12.48 2.92 7.18
N LEU A 79 -12.92 2.82 5.93
CA LEU A 79 -13.50 1.59 5.40
C LEU A 79 -12.49 0.43 5.41
N LEU A 80 -11.26 0.69 4.96
CA LEU A 80 -10.20 -0.31 4.99
C LEU A 80 -9.84 -0.71 6.42
N ALA A 81 -9.75 0.24 7.35
CA ALA A 81 -9.45 -0.05 8.76
C ALA A 81 -10.48 -1.01 9.37
N ASN A 82 -11.75 -0.84 9.05
CA ASN A 82 -12.81 -1.76 9.47
C ASN A 82 -12.64 -3.17 8.83
N GLU A 83 -12.27 -3.25 7.54
CA GLU A 83 -12.01 -4.54 6.89
C GLU A 83 -10.80 -5.24 7.53
N VAL A 84 -9.72 -4.50 7.82
CA VAL A 84 -8.52 -5.01 8.52
C VAL A 84 -8.87 -5.54 9.91
N SER A 85 -9.64 -4.78 10.69
CA SER A 85 -10.10 -5.21 12.03
C SER A 85 -10.89 -6.51 11.95
N ASN A 86 -11.85 -6.60 11.02
CA ASN A 86 -12.63 -7.81 10.82
C ASN A 86 -11.78 -9.05 10.46
N GLU A 87 -10.71 -8.87 9.68
CA GLU A 87 -9.80 -9.97 9.35
C GLU A 87 -8.93 -10.36 10.56
N THR A 88 -8.52 -9.40 11.39
CA THR A 88 -7.78 -9.66 12.63
C THR A 88 -8.65 -10.39 13.66
N ASP A 89 -9.91 -10.02 13.79
CA ASP A 89 -10.86 -10.66 14.72
C ASP A 89 -11.16 -12.12 14.31
N LYS A 90 -11.20 -12.42 13.00
CA LYS A 90 -11.31 -13.80 12.50
C LYS A 90 -10.10 -14.65 12.88
N GLU A 91 -8.93 -14.05 12.94
CA GLU A 91 -7.70 -14.72 13.40
C GLU A 91 -7.80 -15.05 14.89
N ALA A 92 -8.21 -14.09 15.73
CA ALA A 92 -8.38 -14.28 17.16
C ALA A 92 -9.39 -15.38 17.50
N THR A 93 -10.55 -15.41 16.80
CA THR A 93 -11.58 -16.44 17.01
C THR A 93 -11.16 -17.84 16.55
N SER A 94 -10.27 -17.97 15.58
CA SER A 94 -9.70 -19.25 15.15
C SER A 94 -8.74 -19.84 16.19
N LEU A 95 -8.10 -18.99 16.99
CA LEU A 95 -7.25 -19.37 18.14
C LEU A 95 -8.01 -20.15 19.21
N ASP A 96 -9.12 -19.56 19.65
CA ASP A 96 -9.95 -20.11 20.72
C ASP A 96 -10.57 -21.47 20.33
N ALA A 97 -10.69 -21.74 19.04
CA ALA A 97 -11.24 -23.00 18.52
C ALA A 97 -10.20 -24.15 18.44
N GLY A 98 -8.94 -23.96 18.90
CA GLY A 98 -7.90 -24.98 18.89
C GLY A 98 -7.40 -25.38 17.49
N ASN A 99 -7.73 -24.62 16.48
CA ASN A 99 -7.25 -24.81 15.11
C ASN A 99 -5.78 -24.38 14.98
N LYS A 100 -5.02 -25.13 14.20
CA LYS A 100 -3.62 -24.84 13.92
C LYS A 100 -3.52 -23.46 13.25
N PHE A 101 -2.83 -22.55 13.91
CA PHE A 101 -2.67 -21.15 13.51
C PHE A 101 -2.10 -21.00 12.11
N TRP A 102 -2.80 -20.20 11.30
CA TRP A 102 -2.25 -19.60 10.10
C TRP A 102 -2.27 -18.08 10.30
N GLU A 103 -1.14 -17.51 10.62
CA GLU A 103 -1.00 -16.05 10.72
C GLU A 103 -1.42 -15.39 9.40
N ARG A 104 -2.23 -14.34 9.49
CA ARG A 104 -2.72 -13.62 8.32
C ARG A 104 -1.73 -12.55 7.88
N CYS A 105 -1.42 -12.52 6.61
CA CYS A 105 -0.64 -11.45 5.99
C CYS A 105 -1.56 -10.57 5.13
N ILE A 106 -1.90 -9.39 5.63
CA ILE A 106 -2.74 -8.42 4.90
C ILE A 106 -1.86 -7.68 3.89
N ILE A 107 -2.30 -7.66 2.64
CA ILE A 107 -1.61 -7.04 1.49
C ILE A 107 -2.58 -6.06 0.83
N ILE A 108 -2.18 -4.78 0.75
CA ILE A 108 -3.00 -3.70 0.20
C ILE A 108 -2.32 -3.18 -1.07
N ASP A 109 -3.01 -3.23 -2.21
CA ASP A 109 -2.40 -3.09 -3.54
C ASP A 109 -2.69 -1.76 -4.27
N ASP A 110 -3.35 -0.80 -3.62
CA ASP A 110 -3.80 0.42 -4.31
C ASP A 110 -3.54 1.73 -3.56
N CYS A 111 -2.51 1.78 -2.75
CA CYS A 111 -2.11 3.00 -2.05
C CYS A 111 -1.74 4.10 -3.05
N ARG A 112 -2.38 5.29 -2.92
CA ARG A 112 -2.27 6.41 -3.87
C ARG A 112 -2.21 7.79 -3.22
N TYR A 113 -2.64 7.93 -1.96
CA TYR A 113 -2.76 9.19 -1.25
C TYR A 113 -1.91 9.21 0.01
N SER A 114 -1.54 10.39 0.47
CA SER A 114 -0.68 10.59 1.64
C SER A 114 -1.29 10.00 2.91
N ASN A 115 -2.59 10.20 3.15
CA ASN A 115 -3.30 9.65 4.30
C ASN A 115 -3.33 8.09 4.28
N GLU A 116 -3.34 7.47 3.10
CA GLU A 116 -3.24 6.02 2.95
C GLU A 116 -1.83 5.51 3.33
N ILE A 117 -0.78 6.25 2.96
CA ILE A 117 0.59 5.98 3.44
C ILE A 117 0.66 6.20 4.96
N GLY A 118 0.09 7.30 5.46
CA GLY A 118 0.01 7.60 6.89
C GLY A 118 -0.65 6.47 7.68
N TYR A 119 -1.74 5.88 7.16
CA TYR A 119 -2.35 4.70 7.73
C TYR A 119 -1.36 3.52 7.82
N GLY A 120 -0.61 3.28 6.76
CA GLY A 120 0.42 2.24 6.74
C GLY A 120 1.51 2.46 7.78
N VAL A 121 1.99 3.69 7.92
CA VAL A 121 3.01 4.07 8.93
C VAL A 121 2.47 3.86 10.34
N LYS A 122 1.27 4.37 10.65
CA LYS A 122 0.61 4.20 11.96
C LYS A 122 0.47 2.73 12.37
N ASN A 123 0.26 1.85 11.42
CA ASN A 123 0.08 0.41 11.64
C ASN A 123 1.38 -0.40 11.47
N ASN A 124 2.54 0.23 11.49
CA ASN A 124 3.85 -0.43 11.31
C ASN A 124 3.92 -1.36 10.09
N SER A 125 3.29 -0.95 9.00
CA SER A 125 3.24 -1.72 7.77
C SER A 125 4.56 -1.68 7.02
N ILE A 126 4.81 -2.71 6.21
CA ILE A 126 5.88 -2.68 5.24
C ILE A 126 5.40 -1.90 4.02
N LEU A 127 6.01 -0.76 3.77
CA LEU A 127 5.68 0.11 2.64
C LEU A 127 6.55 -0.26 1.44
N LEU A 128 5.92 -0.55 0.31
CA LEU A 128 6.59 -0.88 -0.95
C LEU A 128 6.17 0.12 -2.02
N PHE A 129 7.14 0.64 -2.75
CA PHE A 129 6.87 1.41 -3.96
C PHE A 129 7.19 0.59 -5.20
N LEU A 130 6.22 0.44 -6.10
CA LEU A 130 6.41 -0.24 -7.38
C LEU A 130 6.61 0.76 -8.50
N SER A 131 7.85 0.92 -8.93
CA SER A 131 8.20 1.69 -10.12
C SER A 131 8.11 0.83 -11.39
N PRO A 132 7.55 1.34 -12.49
CA PRO A 132 7.60 0.67 -13.79
C PRO A 132 9.03 0.64 -14.36
N GLY A 133 9.97 1.33 -13.75
CA GLY A 133 11.34 1.44 -14.23
C GLY A 133 11.40 2.10 -15.62
N LYS A 134 12.16 1.49 -16.54
CA LYS A 134 12.27 1.97 -17.92
C LYS A 134 11.09 1.59 -18.82
N ARG A 135 10.13 0.86 -18.31
CA ARG A 135 8.95 0.42 -19.09
C ARG A 135 8.05 1.62 -19.38
N SER A 136 7.84 1.92 -20.66
CA SER A 136 6.85 2.92 -21.06
C SER A 136 5.45 2.45 -20.66
N LEU A 137 4.78 3.23 -19.85
CA LEU A 137 3.37 3.01 -19.56
C LEU A 137 2.54 3.66 -20.68
N PRO A 138 1.45 3.03 -21.17
CA PRO A 138 0.60 3.61 -22.21
C PRO A 138 0.10 4.99 -21.79
N ALA A 139 0.14 5.96 -22.71
CA ALA A 139 -0.45 7.28 -22.46
C ALA A 139 -1.96 7.12 -22.26
N ALA A 140 -2.49 7.73 -21.20
CA ALA A 140 -3.93 7.76 -20.94
C ALA A 140 -4.29 9.04 -20.17
N THR A 141 -5.42 9.65 -20.52
CA THR A 141 -5.88 10.91 -19.92
C THR A 141 -6.06 10.83 -18.41
N TRP A 142 -6.52 9.68 -17.90
CA TRP A 142 -6.71 9.42 -16.46
C TRP A 142 -5.41 9.39 -15.63
N ARG A 143 -4.24 9.41 -16.27
CA ARG A 143 -2.94 9.49 -15.57
C ARG A 143 -2.58 10.90 -15.11
N ALA A 144 -3.26 11.90 -15.58
CA ALA A 144 -3.15 13.27 -15.10
C ALA A 144 -4.08 13.54 -13.89
N HIS A 145 -4.69 12.50 -13.32
CA HIS A 145 -5.57 12.63 -12.17
C HIS A 145 -4.75 12.76 -10.87
N GLU A 146 -5.26 13.51 -9.90
CA GLU A 146 -4.65 13.73 -8.56
C GLU A 146 -4.16 12.43 -7.89
N SER A 147 -4.86 11.31 -8.08
CA SER A 147 -4.46 10.00 -7.54
C SER A 147 -3.13 9.46 -8.07
N GLU A 148 -2.48 10.12 -9.01
CA GLU A 148 -1.16 9.76 -9.55
C GLU A 148 -0.06 10.76 -9.13
N GLU A 149 -0.42 11.88 -8.49
CA GLU A 149 0.53 12.95 -8.10
C GLU A 149 1.55 12.45 -7.09
N LEU A 150 1.11 11.81 -6.03
CA LEU A 150 2.01 11.23 -5.03
C LEU A 150 2.98 10.22 -5.64
N ALA A 151 2.50 9.34 -6.51
CA ALA A 151 3.37 8.37 -7.18
C ALA A 151 4.38 9.04 -8.12
N HIS A 152 4.04 10.19 -8.69
CA HIS A 152 4.98 10.99 -9.48
C HIS A 152 6.05 11.63 -8.58
N ALA A 153 5.65 12.27 -7.49
CA ALA A 153 6.56 12.88 -6.53
C ALA A 153 7.58 11.85 -5.96
N ILE A 154 7.10 10.64 -5.62
CA ILE A 154 7.99 9.56 -5.16
C ILE A 154 8.96 9.13 -6.25
N GLU A 155 8.54 8.99 -7.51
CA GLU A 155 9.45 8.63 -8.61
C GLU A 155 10.51 9.69 -8.86
N CYS A 156 10.16 10.97 -8.72
CA CYS A 156 11.11 12.09 -8.81
C CYS A 156 11.97 12.26 -7.55
N ASN A 157 11.69 11.48 -6.50
CA ASN A 157 12.30 11.60 -5.17
C ASN A 157 12.20 13.01 -4.59
N GLU A 158 11.07 13.66 -4.81
CA GLU A 158 10.78 14.96 -4.21
C GLU A 158 10.84 14.83 -2.69
N GLU A 159 11.51 15.78 -2.02
CA GLU A 159 11.65 15.81 -0.55
C GLU A 159 12.08 14.47 0.11
N ASN A 160 12.83 13.65 -0.63
CA ASN A 160 13.27 12.32 -0.17
C ASN A 160 12.14 11.34 0.14
N LEU A 161 10.99 11.48 -0.52
CA LEU A 161 9.82 10.60 -0.31
C LEU A 161 10.11 9.11 -0.51
N GLN A 162 11.16 8.77 -1.25
CA GLN A 162 11.59 7.38 -1.40
C GLN A 162 12.06 6.76 -0.07
N ASP A 163 12.53 7.57 0.87
CA ASP A 163 13.01 7.11 2.18
C ASP A 163 11.87 6.60 3.09
N LEU A 164 10.63 6.97 2.78
CA LEU A 164 9.45 6.43 3.48
C LEU A 164 9.20 4.94 3.18
N PHE A 165 9.76 4.43 2.09
CA PHE A 165 9.50 3.07 1.64
C PHE A 165 10.61 2.12 2.07
N HIS A 166 10.21 0.97 2.61
CA HIS A 166 11.14 -0.09 2.95
C HIS A 166 11.86 -0.63 1.73
N HIS A 167 11.15 -0.69 0.59
CA HIS A 167 11.74 -1.13 -0.67
C HIS A 167 11.09 -0.43 -1.87
N ILE A 168 11.94 -0.03 -2.84
CA ILE A 168 11.53 0.35 -4.18
C ILE A 168 11.75 -0.84 -5.10
N ILE A 169 10.66 -1.35 -5.66
CA ILE A 169 10.66 -2.53 -6.52
C ILE A 169 10.48 -2.06 -7.96
N TYR A 170 11.43 -2.37 -8.83
CA TYR A 170 11.35 -2.04 -10.26
C TYR A 170 10.69 -3.18 -11.02
N ASN A 171 9.56 -2.89 -11.71
CA ASN A 171 8.85 -3.81 -12.58
C ASN A 171 9.22 -3.54 -14.05
N ASP A 172 10.49 -3.66 -14.35
CA ASP A 172 11.11 -3.37 -15.66
C ASP A 172 11.29 -4.62 -16.54
N LYS A 173 10.92 -5.78 -16.03
CA LYS A 173 11.07 -7.09 -16.68
C LYS A 173 9.78 -7.89 -16.62
N ASP A 174 9.89 -9.20 -16.76
CA ASP A 174 8.79 -10.15 -16.69
C ASP A 174 8.37 -10.50 -15.24
N GLU A 175 7.23 -11.14 -15.10
CA GLU A 175 6.70 -11.58 -13.81
C GLU A 175 7.67 -12.56 -13.07
N LYS A 176 8.40 -13.39 -13.82
CA LYS A 176 9.37 -14.32 -13.24
C LYS A 176 10.49 -13.57 -12.51
N SER A 177 10.96 -12.48 -13.10
CA SER A 177 11.96 -11.60 -12.49
C SER A 177 11.41 -10.90 -11.25
N LEU A 178 10.16 -10.41 -11.31
CA LEU A 178 9.46 -9.82 -10.18
C LEU A 178 9.32 -10.84 -9.03
N ARG A 179 8.88 -12.04 -9.33
CA ARG A 179 8.76 -13.14 -8.37
C ARG A 179 10.10 -13.48 -7.70
N LYS A 180 11.18 -13.49 -8.46
CA LYS A 180 12.52 -13.76 -7.93
C LYS A 180 12.94 -12.68 -6.91
N ARG A 181 12.68 -11.41 -7.19
CA ARG A 181 12.96 -10.29 -6.27
C ARG A 181 12.14 -10.42 -4.99
N VAL A 182 10.83 -10.64 -5.11
CA VAL A 182 9.92 -10.78 -3.98
C VAL A 182 10.29 -11.95 -3.10
N LYS A 183 10.60 -13.10 -3.68
CA LYS A 183 10.92 -14.34 -2.95
C LYS A 183 12.06 -14.16 -1.93
N THR A 184 13.02 -13.29 -2.19
CA THR A 184 14.14 -13.02 -1.25
C THR A 184 13.72 -12.11 -0.10
N LEU A 185 12.67 -11.31 -0.27
CA LEU A 185 12.20 -10.32 0.70
C LEU A 185 11.10 -10.86 1.63
N ILE A 186 10.27 -11.78 1.14
CA ILE A 186 9.13 -12.32 1.91
C ILE A 186 9.53 -12.90 3.26
N PRO A 187 10.57 -13.76 3.39
CA PRO A 187 10.96 -14.28 4.69
C PRO A 187 11.31 -13.19 5.70
N ILE A 188 11.92 -12.09 5.23
CA ILE A 188 12.26 -10.93 6.05
C ILE A 188 10.98 -10.21 6.48
N TRP A 189 10.06 -9.96 5.53
CA TRP A 189 8.81 -9.23 5.79
C TRP A 189 7.87 -10.00 6.73
N CYS A 190 7.86 -11.31 6.64
CA CYS A 190 7.04 -12.17 7.49
C CYS A 190 7.70 -12.55 8.82
N GLY A 191 8.90 -12.04 9.12
CA GLY A 191 9.62 -12.39 10.35
C GLY A 191 10.04 -13.87 10.43
N LEU A 192 9.94 -14.61 9.32
CA LEU A 192 10.20 -16.05 9.25
C LEU A 192 11.71 -16.38 9.25
N THR A 193 12.52 -15.46 8.80
CA THR A 193 13.92 -15.36 9.21
C THR A 193 13.94 -14.21 10.20
N ALA A 194 14.32 -14.48 11.45
CA ALA A 194 14.79 -13.40 12.27
C ALA A 194 15.67 -12.58 11.33
N CYS A 195 15.30 -11.33 11.05
CA CYS A 195 16.16 -10.47 10.29
C CYS A 195 17.47 -10.52 11.07
N THR A 196 18.37 -11.42 10.67
CA THR A 196 19.69 -11.52 11.28
C THR A 196 20.34 -10.16 11.20
N ASP A 197 19.88 -9.36 10.24
CA ASP A 197 20.26 -7.99 10.03
C ASP A 197 19.62 -7.00 11.00
N LEU A 198 18.41 -7.22 11.50
CA LEU A 198 17.86 -6.42 12.63
C LEU A 198 18.63 -6.64 13.94
N LYS A 199 19.23 -7.81 14.13
CA LYS A 199 20.13 -8.08 15.26
C LYS A 199 21.59 -7.72 15.00
N ASN A 200 22.00 -7.59 13.74
CA ASN A 200 23.38 -7.42 13.32
C ASN A 200 23.68 -6.06 12.65
N ASP A 201 22.86 -5.04 12.84
CA ASP A 201 23.05 -3.70 12.25
C ASP A 201 23.25 -3.64 10.73
N SER A 202 22.90 -4.67 9.98
CA SER A 202 23.24 -4.76 8.56
C SER A 202 22.11 -4.46 7.58
N CYS A 203 20.85 -4.28 8.05
CA CYS A 203 19.79 -3.77 7.18
C CYS A 203 20.05 -2.29 6.90
N THR A 204 20.38 -1.96 5.66
CA THR A 204 20.70 -0.61 5.21
C THR A 204 19.52 0.17 4.66
N CYS A 205 18.26 -0.37 4.77
CA CYS A 205 17.12 0.43 4.39
C CYS A 205 16.93 1.58 5.39
N ALA A 206 16.60 2.77 4.90
CA ALA A 206 16.47 3.99 5.70
C ALA A 206 15.54 3.79 6.91
N VAL A 207 14.43 3.07 6.74
CA VAL A 207 13.46 2.78 7.81
C VAL A 207 14.05 1.93 8.93
N CYS A 208 14.78 0.86 8.61
CA CYS A 208 15.43 0.02 9.63
C CYS A 208 16.58 0.76 10.31
N THR A 209 17.31 1.59 9.58
CA THR A 209 18.37 2.46 10.10
C THR A 209 17.77 3.50 11.04
N ALA A 210 16.76 4.24 10.63
CA ALA A 210 16.09 5.24 11.43
C ALA A 210 15.46 4.66 12.71
N ARG A 211 14.87 3.45 12.66
CA ARG A 211 14.36 2.75 13.86
C ARG A 211 15.47 2.41 14.84
N ARG A 212 16.64 1.95 14.37
CA ARG A 212 17.78 1.63 15.23
C ARG A 212 18.37 2.87 15.89
N GLU A 213 18.45 3.95 15.14
CA GLU A 213 19.03 5.21 15.60
C GLU A 213 18.07 6.04 16.45
N GLY A 214 16.79 5.61 16.56
CA GLY A 214 15.74 6.39 17.23
C GLY A 214 15.41 7.70 16.52
N THR A 215 15.84 7.82 15.25
CA THR A 215 15.64 8.99 14.39
C THR A 215 14.45 8.81 13.45
N PHE A 216 13.65 7.77 13.67
CA PHE A 216 12.43 7.59 12.85
C PHE A 216 11.53 8.79 13.10
N PRO A 217 11.20 9.57 12.06
CA PRO A 217 10.33 10.72 12.23
C PRO A 217 9.03 10.26 12.91
N SER A 218 8.52 11.05 13.82
CA SER A 218 7.26 10.74 14.47
C SER A 218 6.18 10.58 13.39
N THR A 219 5.17 9.79 13.65
CA THR A 219 4.05 9.63 12.70
C THR A 219 3.46 10.98 12.30
N GLY A 220 3.45 11.96 13.24
CA GLY A 220 3.01 13.33 12.99
C GLY A 220 3.91 14.07 12.01
N GLU A 221 5.24 13.97 12.14
CA GLU A 221 6.18 14.64 11.22
C GLU A 221 6.04 14.09 9.80
N ILE A 222 5.96 12.78 9.62
CA ILE A 222 5.77 12.18 8.29
C ILE A 222 4.44 12.64 7.66
N ILE A 223 3.37 12.71 8.45
CA ILE A 223 2.06 13.15 7.95
C ILE A 223 2.11 14.63 7.61
N THR A 224 2.75 15.46 8.44
CA THR A 224 2.90 16.90 8.19
C THR A 224 3.69 17.14 6.91
N ASP A 225 4.83 16.49 6.72
CA ASP A 225 5.63 16.63 5.50
C ASP A 225 4.86 16.18 4.25
N LEU A 226 4.08 15.10 4.34
CA LEU A 226 3.22 14.64 3.25
C LEU A 226 2.05 15.61 2.97
N MET A 227 1.50 16.23 4.00
CA MET A 227 0.40 17.21 3.88
C MET A 227 0.90 18.53 3.32
N ASP A 228 2.05 19.02 3.77
CA ASP A 228 2.67 20.24 3.25
C ASP A 228 2.98 20.11 1.76
N LEU A 229 3.44 18.93 1.33
CA LEU A 229 3.69 18.62 -0.07
C LEU A 229 2.42 18.66 -0.92
N MET A 230 1.28 18.21 -0.36
CA MET A 230 0.00 18.13 -1.07
C MET A 230 -0.81 19.44 -0.98
N GLY A 231 -0.33 20.44 -0.23
CA GLY A 231 -1.00 21.74 -0.07
C GLY A 231 -2.35 21.67 0.67
N GLU A 232 -2.60 20.61 1.42
CA GLU A 232 -3.82 20.44 2.21
C GLU A 232 -3.64 21.07 3.59
N ASP A 233 -4.26 22.24 3.78
CA ASP A 233 -4.32 22.93 5.08
C ASP A 233 -5.38 22.27 5.98
N TRP A 234 -4.93 21.31 6.80
CA TRP A 234 -5.76 20.69 7.84
C TRP A 234 -5.60 21.46 9.13
N SER A 235 -6.18 22.65 9.20
CA SER A 235 -6.38 23.30 10.47
C SER A 235 -7.41 22.48 11.25
N ASP A 236 -6.97 21.89 12.37
CA ASP A 236 -7.86 21.32 13.37
C ASP A 236 -8.84 22.41 13.84
N ASP A 237 -10.05 22.41 13.29
CA ASP A 237 -11.17 23.11 13.88
C ASP A 237 -11.65 22.32 15.13
N GLU A 238 -10.78 22.24 16.15
CA GLU A 238 -11.21 22.06 17.51
C GLU A 238 -11.57 23.43 18.08
N GLU A 239 -12.81 23.89 17.86
CA GLU A 239 -13.45 24.83 18.78
C GLU A 239 -14.97 24.79 18.62
N THR A 240 -15.59 24.34 19.67
CA THR A 240 -16.88 24.55 20.35
C THR A 240 -17.79 23.34 20.40
#